data_78cc9cb05809b70ad7a932a93ce81aac
#
_entry.id   78cc9cb05809b70ad7a932a93ce81aac
#
_cell.length_a   1.000
_cell.length_b   1.000
_cell.length_c   1.000
_cell.angle_alpha   90.00
_cell.angle_beta   90.00
_cell.angle_gamma   90.00
#
_symmetry.space_group_name_H-M   'P 1'
#
loop_
_entity.id
_entity.type
_entity.pdbx_description
1 polymer ?
#
loop_
_entity_poly.entity_id
_entity_poly.type
_entity_poly.pdbx_seq_one_letter_code
_entity_poly.pdbx_strand_id
1 'polypeptide(L)'
;MTTADDHTLARDLAERAGRLLLDLRARGGDPDVLRKAGDRLSHEFLTAELAASRPADAILSEEGLDDKARLSADRVWIVDPLDGTREFGEEGRTDWAVHVALWERGPGLTAGAVALPAQDRVLSTANPPELPNAGNDPLRIVVSRSRAPRLVYDVADRIGAELVPCGSAGAKVATVLYGETDVYLHAGGFYEWDTAAPVAVATAAGYHASRIDGAALTYNRENPLMPDILVCRPAIAGLLLEAIREATHAI
;
A
#
# COMPACT_ATOMS: atom_id res chain seq x y z
N MET A 1 -18.62 26.30 1.17
CA MET A 1 -18.56 24.85 1.38
C MET A 1 -17.22 24.56 2.02
N THR A 2 -17.20 23.99 3.21
CA THR A 2 -15.95 23.53 3.85
C THR A 2 -15.37 22.44 2.97
N THR A 3 -14.18 22.65 2.43
CA THR A 3 -13.44 21.57 1.73
C THR A 3 -13.16 20.47 2.75
N ALA A 4 -13.47 19.22 2.41
CA ALA A 4 -13.06 18.07 3.21
C ALA A 4 -11.55 18.18 3.44
N ASP A 5 -11.08 17.82 4.63
CA ASP A 5 -9.65 17.70 4.86
C ASP A 5 -9.06 16.57 3.98
N ASP A 6 -7.76 16.58 3.77
CA ASP A 6 -7.12 15.64 2.84
C ASP A 6 -7.19 14.19 3.33
N HIS A 7 -7.24 13.97 4.63
CA HIS A 7 -7.43 12.64 5.21
C HIS A 7 -8.81 12.06 4.87
N THR A 8 -9.86 12.88 5.04
CA THR A 8 -11.23 12.50 4.69
C THR A 8 -11.37 12.32 3.18
N LEU A 9 -10.76 13.20 2.37
CA LEU A 9 -10.80 13.10 0.92
C LEU A 9 -10.15 11.80 0.43
N ALA A 10 -8.96 11.46 0.93
CA ALA A 10 -8.27 10.21 0.58
C ALA A 10 -9.15 8.98 0.86
N ARG A 11 -9.76 8.95 2.06
CA ARG A 11 -10.67 7.87 2.46
C ARG A 11 -11.89 7.76 1.54
N ASP A 12 -12.58 8.88 1.31
CA ASP A 12 -13.82 8.90 0.53
C ASP A 12 -13.57 8.50 -0.93
N LEU A 13 -12.44 8.94 -1.51
CA LEU A 13 -12.04 8.58 -2.86
C LEU A 13 -11.71 7.08 -2.98
N ALA A 14 -10.89 6.55 -2.06
CA ALA A 14 -10.54 5.13 -2.06
C ALA A 14 -11.78 4.23 -1.90
N GLU A 15 -12.69 4.60 -1.01
CA GLU A 15 -13.95 3.87 -0.76
C GLU A 15 -14.89 3.91 -1.98
N ARG A 16 -15.07 5.08 -2.62
CA ARG A 16 -15.91 5.24 -3.80
C ARG A 16 -15.34 4.50 -5.02
N ALA A 17 -14.04 4.58 -5.26
CA ALA A 17 -13.37 3.80 -6.29
C ALA A 17 -13.55 2.29 -6.04
N GLY A 18 -13.41 1.85 -4.79
CA GLY A 18 -13.63 0.48 -4.39
C GLY A 18 -15.05 -0.02 -4.70
N ARG A 19 -16.08 0.81 -4.46
CA ARG A 19 -17.46 0.47 -4.81
C ARG A 19 -17.66 0.31 -6.33
N LEU A 20 -17.09 1.20 -7.13
CA LEU A 20 -17.12 1.08 -8.59
C LEU A 20 -16.49 -0.23 -9.09
N LEU A 21 -15.37 -0.63 -8.47
CA LEU A 21 -14.68 -1.89 -8.78
C LEU A 21 -15.53 -3.12 -8.39
N LEU A 22 -16.22 -3.09 -7.23
CA LEU A 22 -17.15 -4.16 -6.84
C LEU A 22 -18.30 -4.30 -7.83
N ASP A 23 -18.91 -3.18 -8.23
CA ASP A 23 -20.01 -3.17 -9.21
C ASP A 23 -19.55 -3.70 -10.58
N LEU A 24 -18.33 -3.35 -10.99
CA LEU A 24 -17.75 -3.88 -12.22
C LEU A 24 -17.52 -5.39 -12.11
N ARG A 25 -16.90 -5.84 -11.01
CA ARG A 25 -16.59 -7.25 -10.77
C ARG A 25 -17.84 -8.12 -10.70
N ALA A 26 -18.92 -7.61 -10.12
CA ALA A 26 -20.21 -8.32 -10.02
C ALA A 26 -20.85 -8.63 -11.37
N ARG A 27 -20.48 -7.91 -12.44
CA ARG A 27 -20.95 -8.18 -13.81
C ARG A 27 -20.32 -9.44 -14.40
N GLY A 28 -19.20 -9.91 -13.82
CA GLY A 28 -18.45 -11.05 -14.33
C GLY A 28 -17.79 -10.80 -15.69
N GLY A 29 -17.31 -11.85 -16.31
CA GLY A 29 -16.73 -11.79 -17.65
C GLY A 29 -15.33 -12.41 -17.72
N ASP A 30 -14.63 -12.17 -18.82
CA ASP A 30 -13.25 -12.61 -19.00
C ASP A 30 -12.32 -11.90 -18.02
N PRO A 31 -11.47 -12.65 -17.28
CA PRO A 31 -10.60 -12.06 -16.24
C PRO A 31 -9.66 -10.97 -16.76
N ASP A 32 -9.10 -11.11 -17.96
CA ASP A 32 -8.16 -10.14 -18.51
C ASP A 32 -8.87 -8.85 -18.97
N VAL A 33 -10.09 -8.98 -19.47
CA VAL A 33 -10.94 -7.84 -19.81
C VAL A 33 -11.37 -7.11 -18.53
N LEU A 34 -11.72 -7.87 -17.49
CA LEU A 34 -12.15 -7.34 -16.20
C LEU A 34 -11.02 -6.55 -15.52
N ARG A 35 -9.79 -7.08 -15.51
CA ARG A 35 -8.60 -6.41 -14.97
C ARG A 35 -8.38 -5.06 -15.61
N LYS A 36 -8.24 -5.02 -16.94
CA LYS A 36 -8.02 -3.78 -17.71
C LYS A 36 -9.16 -2.78 -17.54
N ALA A 37 -10.39 -3.25 -17.43
CA ALA A 37 -11.54 -2.38 -17.20
C ALA A 37 -11.54 -1.81 -15.78
N GLY A 38 -11.09 -2.59 -14.78
CA GLY A 38 -10.95 -2.17 -13.38
C GLY A 38 -9.90 -1.09 -13.23
N ASP A 39 -8.69 -1.34 -13.71
CA ASP A 39 -7.59 -0.38 -13.70
C ASP A 39 -8.02 0.96 -14.32
N ARG A 40 -8.57 0.92 -15.53
CA ARG A 40 -9.02 2.12 -16.23
C ARG A 40 -10.16 2.85 -15.51
N LEU A 41 -11.21 2.14 -15.08
CA LEU A 41 -12.37 2.74 -14.43
C LEU A 41 -12.00 3.47 -13.14
N SER A 42 -11.18 2.82 -12.32
CA SER A 42 -10.72 3.40 -11.06
C SER A 42 -9.78 4.58 -11.29
N HIS A 43 -8.86 4.46 -12.25
CA HIS A 43 -7.95 5.55 -12.63
C HIS A 43 -8.70 6.80 -13.11
N GLU A 44 -9.61 6.64 -14.07
CA GLU A 44 -10.42 7.75 -14.61
C GLU A 44 -11.22 8.44 -13.51
N PHE A 45 -11.83 7.65 -12.61
CA PHE A 45 -12.57 8.19 -11.47
C PHE A 45 -11.68 8.97 -10.51
N LEU A 46 -10.58 8.37 -10.01
CA LEU A 46 -9.70 8.99 -9.03
C LEU A 46 -9.05 10.28 -9.56
N THR A 47 -8.57 10.26 -10.79
CA THR A 47 -7.92 11.42 -11.40
C THR A 47 -8.90 12.57 -11.64
N ALA A 48 -10.13 12.29 -12.09
CA ALA A 48 -11.16 13.30 -12.29
C ALA A 48 -11.60 13.95 -10.97
N GLU A 49 -11.83 13.16 -9.93
CA GLU A 49 -12.24 13.66 -8.61
C GLU A 49 -11.13 14.46 -7.93
N LEU A 50 -9.88 14.02 -8.03
CA LEU A 50 -8.72 14.76 -7.51
C LEU A 50 -8.53 16.09 -8.26
N ALA A 51 -8.60 16.09 -9.59
CA ALA A 51 -8.50 17.32 -10.39
C ALA A 51 -9.63 18.33 -10.04
N ALA A 52 -10.84 17.84 -9.76
CA ALA A 52 -11.96 18.68 -9.36
C ALA A 52 -11.81 19.23 -7.93
N SER A 53 -11.32 18.38 -6.99
CA SER A 53 -11.24 18.73 -5.55
C SER A 53 -9.95 19.48 -5.19
N ARG A 54 -8.87 19.22 -5.90
CA ARG A 54 -7.51 19.74 -5.65
C ARG A 54 -6.82 20.17 -6.97
N PRO A 55 -7.37 21.16 -7.68
CA PRO A 55 -6.91 21.51 -9.05
C PRO A 55 -5.47 22.03 -9.12
N ALA A 56 -4.87 22.40 -7.98
CA ALA A 56 -3.49 22.87 -7.90
C ALA A 56 -2.48 21.76 -7.57
N ASP A 57 -2.95 20.56 -7.18
CA ASP A 57 -2.10 19.46 -6.79
C ASP A 57 -1.74 18.61 -8.02
N ALA A 58 -0.53 18.04 -8.03
CA ALA A 58 -0.13 17.06 -9.05
C ALA A 58 -0.62 15.64 -8.69
N ILE A 59 -0.63 14.76 -9.68
CA ILE A 59 -1.04 13.36 -9.52
C ILE A 59 0.03 12.44 -10.11
N LEU A 60 0.43 11.44 -9.36
CA LEU A 60 1.20 10.27 -9.81
C LEU A 60 0.30 9.03 -9.67
N SER A 61 0.01 8.38 -10.79
CA SER A 61 -0.84 7.18 -10.83
C SER A 61 -0.15 6.07 -11.61
N GLU A 62 -0.35 4.80 -11.18
CA GLU A 62 0.15 3.63 -11.90
C GLU A 62 -0.27 3.62 -13.38
N GLU A 63 -1.55 3.93 -13.65
CA GLU A 63 -2.16 3.88 -14.98
C GLU A 63 -2.01 5.17 -15.79
N GLY A 64 -1.37 6.20 -15.19
CA GLY A 64 -1.19 7.50 -15.81
C GLY A 64 0.19 7.71 -16.43
N LEU A 65 0.26 8.63 -17.40
CA LEU A 65 1.56 9.14 -17.83
C LEU A 65 2.20 9.94 -16.68
N ASP A 66 3.43 9.60 -16.31
CA ASP A 66 4.16 10.28 -15.25
C ASP A 66 4.59 11.69 -15.74
N ASP A 67 3.78 12.70 -15.44
CA ASP A 67 4.15 14.10 -15.67
C ASP A 67 5.21 14.54 -14.64
N LYS A 68 6.43 14.71 -15.12
CA LYS A 68 7.57 15.14 -14.30
C LYS A 68 7.42 16.54 -13.70
N ALA A 69 6.42 17.32 -14.09
CA ALA A 69 6.08 18.58 -13.44
C ALA A 69 5.74 18.38 -11.95
N ARG A 70 5.25 17.18 -11.55
CA ARG A 70 5.05 16.79 -10.16
C ARG A 70 6.28 16.94 -9.25
N LEU A 71 7.49 16.81 -9.81
CA LEU A 71 8.73 16.97 -9.05
C LEU A 71 8.96 18.39 -8.54
N SER A 72 8.33 19.37 -9.18
CA SER A 72 8.33 20.78 -8.76
C SER A 72 7.10 21.17 -7.94
N ALA A 73 6.09 20.32 -7.86
CA ALA A 73 4.88 20.57 -7.09
C ALA A 73 5.14 20.46 -5.58
N ASP A 74 4.40 21.21 -4.78
CA ASP A 74 4.46 21.13 -3.32
C ASP A 74 3.58 20.00 -2.77
N ARG A 75 2.58 19.57 -3.55
CA ARG A 75 1.61 18.54 -3.19
C ARG A 75 1.41 17.57 -4.37
N VAL A 76 1.49 16.27 -4.08
CA VAL A 76 1.33 15.21 -5.09
C VAL A 76 0.46 14.11 -4.52
N TRP A 77 -0.65 13.83 -5.19
CA TRP A 77 -1.46 12.65 -4.90
C TRP A 77 -0.83 11.45 -5.60
N ILE A 78 -0.49 10.42 -4.82
CA ILE A 78 0.07 9.15 -5.31
C ILE A 78 -1.02 8.10 -5.18
N VAL A 79 -1.46 7.54 -6.31
CA VAL A 79 -2.61 6.63 -6.35
C VAL A 79 -2.27 5.32 -7.06
N ASP A 80 -2.74 4.23 -6.48
CA ASP A 80 -2.86 2.94 -7.15
C ASP A 80 -4.36 2.65 -7.33
N PRO A 81 -4.84 2.73 -8.57
CA PRO A 81 -6.25 2.53 -8.86
C PRO A 81 -6.77 1.13 -8.54
N LEU A 82 -5.91 0.11 -8.64
CA LEU A 82 -6.27 -1.28 -8.39
C LEU A 82 -5.02 -2.12 -8.02
N ASP A 83 -4.52 -1.97 -6.80
CA ASP A 83 -3.45 -2.85 -6.27
C ASP A 83 -3.96 -4.29 -6.15
N GLY A 84 -3.25 -5.21 -6.75
CA GLY A 84 -3.66 -6.60 -6.86
C GLY A 84 -4.61 -6.85 -8.03
N THR A 85 -4.36 -6.23 -9.18
CA THR A 85 -5.12 -6.44 -10.43
C THR A 85 -5.31 -7.92 -10.76
N ARG A 86 -4.31 -8.75 -10.45
CA ARG A 86 -4.41 -10.20 -10.63
C ARG A 86 -5.49 -10.81 -9.73
N GLU A 87 -5.47 -10.50 -8.46
CA GLU A 87 -6.42 -10.97 -7.45
C GLU A 87 -7.84 -10.47 -7.74
N PHE A 88 -7.96 -9.25 -8.26
CA PHE A 88 -9.23 -8.70 -8.71
C PHE A 88 -9.88 -9.54 -9.81
N GLY A 89 -9.09 -10.06 -10.76
CA GLY A 89 -9.57 -10.93 -11.83
C GLY A 89 -9.83 -12.38 -11.40
N GLU A 90 -9.38 -12.82 -10.21
CA GLU A 90 -9.59 -14.17 -9.71
C GLU A 90 -10.87 -14.24 -8.87
N GLU A 91 -11.82 -15.11 -9.23
CA GLU A 91 -13.07 -15.29 -8.49
C GLU A 91 -12.81 -15.66 -7.02
N GLY A 92 -13.60 -15.11 -6.11
CA GLY A 92 -13.51 -15.38 -4.66
C GLY A 92 -12.33 -14.70 -3.95
N ARG A 93 -11.40 -14.07 -4.66
CA ARG A 93 -10.30 -13.35 -4.01
C ARG A 93 -10.76 -12.03 -3.42
N THR A 94 -10.23 -11.71 -2.23
CA THR A 94 -10.59 -10.48 -1.47
C THR A 94 -9.38 -9.60 -1.16
N ASP A 95 -8.17 -10.04 -1.52
CA ASP A 95 -6.89 -9.41 -1.23
C ASP A 95 -6.40 -8.52 -2.40
N TRP A 96 -7.24 -7.55 -2.76
CA TRP A 96 -6.96 -6.46 -3.67
C TRP A 96 -7.44 -5.13 -3.06
N ALA A 97 -6.87 -4.01 -3.47
CA ALA A 97 -7.07 -2.74 -2.80
C ALA A 97 -7.12 -1.55 -3.78
N VAL A 98 -7.53 -0.38 -3.27
CA VAL A 98 -7.35 0.93 -3.90
C VAL A 98 -6.53 1.80 -2.96
N HIS A 99 -5.50 2.47 -3.48
CA HIS A 99 -4.63 3.33 -2.72
C HIS A 99 -4.79 4.79 -3.12
N VAL A 100 -4.93 5.66 -2.14
CA VAL A 100 -4.92 7.12 -2.33
C VAL A 100 -4.04 7.72 -1.23
N ALA A 101 -2.94 8.38 -1.61
CA ALA A 101 -2.03 9.04 -0.67
C ALA A 101 -1.73 10.46 -1.12
N LEU A 102 -1.47 11.34 -0.15
CA LEU A 102 -0.94 12.67 -0.38
C LEU A 102 0.49 12.75 0.15
N TRP A 103 1.38 13.17 -0.72
CA TRP A 103 2.73 13.59 -0.39
C TRP A 103 2.82 15.12 -0.43
N GLU A 104 3.48 15.71 0.57
CA GLU A 104 3.74 17.14 0.65
C GLU A 104 5.25 17.41 0.80
N ARG A 105 5.71 18.47 0.14
CA ARG A 105 7.11 18.86 0.19
C ARG A 105 7.49 19.27 1.63
N GLY A 106 8.47 18.58 2.18
CA GLY A 106 8.94 18.75 3.56
C GLY A 106 8.37 17.67 4.49
N PRO A 107 7.07 17.64 4.80
CA PRO A 107 6.49 16.62 5.67
C PRO A 107 6.54 15.19 5.11
N GLY A 108 6.51 15.01 3.78
CA GLY A 108 6.40 13.69 3.16
C GLY A 108 4.95 13.22 3.02
N LEU A 109 4.66 11.96 3.33
CA LEU A 109 3.29 11.43 3.30
C LEU A 109 2.49 12.01 4.47
N THR A 110 1.43 12.76 4.18
CA THR A 110 0.60 13.44 5.17
C THR A 110 -0.80 12.86 5.30
N ALA A 111 -1.38 12.37 4.21
CA ALA A 111 -2.66 11.70 4.23
C ALA A 111 -2.62 10.41 3.41
N GLY A 112 -3.48 9.45 3.74
CA GLY A 112 -3.58 8.21 2.96
C GLY A 112 -4.77 7.36 3.35
N ALA A 113 -5.22 6.56 2.39
CA ALA A 113 -6.25 5.54 2.59
C ALA A 113 -6.00 4.32 1.70
N VAL A 114 -6.30 3.16 2.27
CA VAL A 114 -6.30 1.85 1.62
C VAL A 114 -7.69 1.27 1.77
N ALA A 115 -8.44 1.22 0.67
CA ALA A 115 -9.71 0.51 0.65
C ALA A 115 -9.47 -0.96 0.27
N LEU A 116 -10.12 -1.87 0.97
CA LEU A 116 -10.17 -3.32 0.71
C LEU A 116 -11.63 -3.67 0.40
N PRO A 117 -12.13 -3.36 -0.81
CA PRO A 117 -13.56 -3.33 -1.07
C PRO A 117 -14.23 -4.70 -0.89
N ALA A 118 -13.56 -5.78 -1.31
CA ALA A 118 -14.09 -7.14 -1.17
C ALA A 118 -14.11 -7.65 0.29
N GLN A 119 -13.55 -6.89 1.23
CA GLN A 119 -13.57 -7.16 2.67
C GLN A 119 -14.46 -6.17 3.44
N ASP A 120 -15.06 -5.20 2.74
CA ASP A 120 -15.83 -4.09 3.33
C ASP A 120 -15.04 -3.32 4.39
N ARG A 121 -13.76 -3.05 4.10
CA ARG A 121 -12.83 -2.39 5.03
C ARG A 121 -12.13 -1.21 4.36
N VAL A 122 -11.92 -0.14 5.11
CA VAL A 122 -11.08 1.00 4.72
C VAL A 122 -10.17 1.39 5.86
N LEU A 123 -8.87 1.38 5.61
CA LEU A 123 -7.84 1.92 6.49
C LEU A 123 -7.52 3.35 6.05
N SER A 124 -7.40 4.30 6.97
CA SER A 124 -7.09 5.67 6.62
C SER A 124 -6.39 6.43 7.73
N THR A 125 -5.66 7.46 7.34
CA THR A 125 -5.09 8.44 8.27
C THR A 125 -6.13 9.34 8.94
N ALA A 126 -7.38 9.37 8.44
CA ALA A 126 -8.50 10.05 9.10
C ALA A 126 -8.92 9.36 10.40
N ASN A 127 -8.78 8.04 10.45
CA ASN A 127 -9.05 7.22 11.63
C ASN A 127 -8.07 6.02 11.61
N PRO A 128 -6.80 6.23 12.02
CA PRO A 128 -5.80 5.17 12.00
C PRO A 128 -6.21 4.02 12.93
N PRO A 129 -5.93 2.76 12.55
CA PRO A 129 -6.18 1.63 13.44
C PRO A 129 -5.32 1.71 14.71
N GLU A 130 -5.82 1.15 15.79
CA GLU A 130 -5.04 1.04 17.02
C GLU A 130 -3.90 0.02 16.85
N LEU A 131 -2.73 0.34 17.42
CA LEU A 131 -1.60 -0.57 17.44
C LEU A 131 -1.89 -1.75 18.38
N PRO A 132 -1.87 -3.02 17.94
CA PRO A 132 -2.07 -4.17 18.79
C PRO A 132 -1.03 -4.26 19.91
N ASN A 133 -1.48 -4.61 21.13
CA ASN A 133 -0.60 -4.73 22.29
C ASN A 133 0.35 -5.93 22.23
N ALA A 134 -0.02 -6.98 21.51
CA ALA A 134 0.78 -8.19 21.34
C ALA A 134 0.84 -8.61 19.88
N GLY A 135 1.82 -9.42 19.54
CA GLY A 135 1.94 -10.07 18.23
C GLY A 135 1.63 -11.55 18.30
N ASN A 136 1.79 -12.20 17.16
CA ASN A 136 1.65 -13.65 17.05
C ASN A 136 2.91 -14.36 17.62
N ASP A 137 2.71 -15.59 18.08
CA ASP A 137 3.80 -16.48 18.48
C ASP A 137 3.52 -17.88 17.89
N PRO A 138 4.32 -18.31 16.90
CA PRO A 138 5.45 -17.59 16.29
C PRO A 138 5.03 -16.34 15.51
N LEU A 139 6.00 -15.44 15.25
CA LEU A 139 5.78 -14.26 14.40
C LEU A 139 5.35 -14.69 12.99
N ARG A 140 4.47 -13.89 12.36
CA ARG A 140 3.95 -14.14 11.03
C ARG A 140 4.41 -13.06 10.05
N ILE A 141 5.12 -13.44 8.99
CA ILE A 141 5.53 -12.55 7.90
C ILE A 141 4.58 -12.73 6.73
N VAL A 142 3.86 -11.68 6.36
CA VAL A 142 3.04 -11.71 5.15
C VAL A 142 3.91 -11.55 3.91
N VAL A 143 3.69 -12.39 2.91
CA VAL A 143 4.51 -12.47 1.69
C VAL A 143 3.68 -12.40 0.42
N SER A 144 4.32 -12.01 -0.68
CA SER A 144 3.68 -12.13 -2.00
C SER A 144 3.39 -13.59 -2.32
N ARG A 145 2.15 -13.89 -2.66
CA ARG A 145 1.69 -15.22 -3.06
C ARG A 145 2.45 -15.79 -4.26
N SER A 146 2.91 -14.94 -5.16
CA SER A 146 3.53 -15.34 -6.43
C SER A 146 5.00 -14.94 -6.60
N ARG A 147 5.50 -13.98 -5.82
CA ARG A 147 6.83 -13.37 -5.99
C ARG A 147 7.49 -13.04 -4.65
N ALA A 148 7.41 -13.94 -3.67
CA ALA A 148 8.11 -13.74 -2.41
C ALA A 148 9.62 -13.72 -2.64
N PRO A 149 10.34 -12.65 -2.22
CA PRO A 149 11.80 -12.56 -2.37
C PRO A 149 12.51 -13.62 -1.52
N ARG A 150 13.66 -14.12 -1.98
CA ARG A 150 14.49 -15.10 -1.25
C ARG A 150 14.83 -14.60 0.16
N LEU A 151 15.14 -13.31 0.29
CA LEU A 151 15.44 -12.68 1.57
C LEU A 151 14.38 -12.96 2.64
N VAL A 152 13.10 -13.00 2.27
CA VAL A 152 12.00 -13.20 3.22
C VAL A 152 12.03 -14.60 3.82
N TYR A 153 12.36 -15.62 3.01
CA TYR A 153 12.53 -17.00 3.49
C TYR A 153 13.72 -17.10 4.44
N ASP A 154 14.87 -16.49 4.07
CA ASP A 154 16.10 -16.52 4.86
C ASP A 154 15.89 -15.80 6.21
N VAL A 155 15.11 -14.70 6.25
CA VAL A 155 14.75 -14.01 7.49
C VAL A 155 13.79 -14.85 8.32
N ALA A 156 12.74 -15.42 7.70
CA ALA A 156 11.76 -16.25 8.41
C ALA A 156 12.40 -17.46 9.09
N ASP A 157 13.28 -18.18 8.37
CA ASP A 157 14.03 -19.34 8.91
C ASP A 157 14.89 -18.92 10.12
N ARG A 158 15.53 -17.75 10.04
CA ARG A 158 16.43 -17.26 11.08
C ARG A 158 15.71 -16.89 12.39
N ILE A 159 14.50 -16.33 12.30
CA ILE A 159 13.75 -15.90 13.47
C ILE A 159 12.63 -16.87 13.86
N GLY A 160 12.47 -17.99 13.15
CA GLY A 160 11.42 -18.97 13.39
C GLY A 160 10.01 -18.46 13.06
N ALA A 161 9.87 -17.57 12.06
CA ALA A 161 8.58 -17.00 11.69
C ALA A 161 7.82 -17.85 10.67
N GLU A 162 6.50 -17.79 10.71
CA GLU A 162 5.61 -18.37 9.71
C GLU A 162 5.41 -17.43 8.52
N LEU A 163 5.27 -17.97 7.32
CA LEU A 163 4.98 -17.21 6.10
C LEU A 163 3.50 -17.32 5.74
N VAL A 164 2.85 -16.16 5.57
CA VAL A 164 1.43 -16.05 5.22
C VAL A 164 1.29 -15.46 3.81
N PRO A 165 0.87 -16.22 2.79
CA PRO A 165 0.73 -15.70 1.45
C PRO A 165 -0.50 -14.82 1.28
N CYS A 166 -0.31 -13.63 0.67
CA CYS A 166 -1.37 -12.66 0.39
C CYS A 166 -1.08 -11.94 -0.94
N GLY A 167 -2.13 -11.52 -1.66
CA GLY A 167 -2.03 -10.65 -2.83
C GLY A 167 -1.71 -9.21 -2.46
N SER A 168 -1.82 -8.26 -3.36
CA SER A 168 -1.81 -6.80 -3.12
C SER A 168 -0.80 -6.31 -2.05
N ALA A 169 -0.15 -5.19 -2.23
CA ALA A 169 0.71 -4.59 -1.20
C ALA A 169 -0.13 -3.99 -0.07
N GLY A 170 -1.23 -3.32 -0.42
CA GLY A 170 -2.17 -2.76 0.56
C GLY A 170 -2.83 -3.82 1.43
N ALA A 171 -3.26 -4.95 0.83
CA ALA A 171 -3.84 -6.05 1.60
C ALA A 171 -2.81 -6.67 2.56
N LYS A 172 -1.54 -6.81 2.15
CA LYS A 172 -0.46 -7.28 3.03
C LYS A 172 -0.24 -6.35 4.23
N VAL A 173 -0.11 -5.05 3.99
CA VAL A 173 0.04 -4.08 5.09
C VAL A 173 -1.20 -4.08 5.97
N ALA A 174 -2.40 -4.21 5.39
CA ALA A 174 -3.64 -4.29 6.16
C ALA A 174 -3.67 -5.47 7.14
N THR A 175 -3.17 -6.67 6.75
CA THR A 175 -3.08 -7.80 7.68
C THR A 175 -2.16 -7.50 8.87
N VAL A 176 -1.08 -6.73 8.65
CA VAL A 176 -0.19 -6.28 9.74
C VAL A 176 -0.92 -5.30 10.66
N LEU A 177 -1.63 -4.33 10.09
CA LEU A 177 -2.36 -3.31 10.85
C LEU A 177 -3.54 -3.88 11.65
N TYR A 178 -4.13 -4.97 11.18
CA TYR A 178 -5.18 -5.69 11.92
C TYR A 178 -4.64 -6.73 12.93
N GLY A 179 -3.31 -6.93 13.00
CA GLY A 179 -2.69 -7.95 13.87
C GLY A 179 -2.89 -9.39 13.39
N GLU A 180 -3.35 -9.60 12.18
CA GLU A 180 -3.48 -10.92 11.55
C GLU A 180 -2.10 -11.50 11.20
N THR A 181 -1.14 -10.60 10.86
CA THR A 181 0.28 -10.88 10.70
C THR A 181 1.10 -9.82 11.45
N ASP A 182 2.43 -10.00 11.55
CA ASP A 182 3.29 -9.11 12.33
C ASP A 182 4.20 -8.25 11.47
N VAL A 183 4.53 -8.73 10.26
CA VAL A 183 5.59 -8.16 9.43
C VAL A 183 5.19 -8.21 7.97
N TYR A 184 5.33 -7.09 7.27
CA TYR A 184 5.46 -7.07 5.83
C TYR A 184 6.89 -6.71 5.46
N LEU A 185 7.59 -7.65 4.81
CA LEU A 185 8.94 -7.53 4.31
C LEU A 185 8.96 -7.85 2.82
N HIS A 186 9.46 -6.92 2.00
CA HIS A 186 9.58 -7.13 0.56
C HIS A 186 10.81 -6.45 -0.01
N ALA A 187 11.40 -7.02 -1.06
CA ALA A 187 12.54 -6.47 -1.78
C ALA A 187 12.36 -6.64 -3.28
N GLY A 188 12.39 -5.51 -4.00
CA GLY A 188 12.35 -5.42 -5.46
C GLY A 188 10.95 -5.52 -6.10
N GLY A 189 10.81 -4.90 -7.26
CA GLY A 189 9.68 -5.08 -8.15
C GLY A 189 8.36 -4.40 -7.76
N PHE A 190 8.37 -3.25 -7.08
CA PHE A 190 7.21 -2.43 -6.79
C PHE A 190 7.53 -0.93 -6.91
N TYR A 191 6.50 -0.10 -6.84
CA TYR A 191 6.58 1.33 -7.08
C TYR A 191 6.03 2.15 -5.91
N GLU A 192 6.14 3.48 -6.00
CA GLU A 192 5.65 4.38 -4.94
C GLU A 192 4.16 4.21 -4.67
N TRP A 193 3.33 4.00 -5.69
CA TRP A 193 1.88 3.84 -5.56
C TRP A 193 1.48 2.55 -4.84
N ASP A 194 2.28 1.47 -4.93
CA ASP A 194 2.04 0.24 -4.15
C ASP A 194 2.13 0.49 -2.63
N THR A 195 2.91 1.49 -2.19
CA THR A 195 3.30 1.63 -0.79
C THR A 195 2.92 2.95 -0.13
N ALA A 196 2.71 4.03 -0.89
CA ALA A 196 2.49 5.36 -0.33
C ALA A 196 1.30 5.40 0.65
N ALA A 197 0.13 4.93 0.22
CA ALA A 197 -1.04 4.91 1.09
C ALA A 197 -0.92 3.93 2.27
N PRO A 198 -0.48 2.66 2.06
CA PRO A 198 -0.23 1.73 3.16
C PRO A 198 0.76 2.27 4.21
N VAL A 199 1.86 2.91 3.78
CA VAL A 199 2.86 3.49 4.68
C VAL A 199 2.32 4.71 5.42
N ALA A 200 1.57 5.60 4.74
CA ALA A 200 0.93 6.73 5.40
C ALA A 200 0.04 6.27 6.55
N VAL A 201 -0.81 5.27 6.32
CA VAL A 201 -1.70 4.72 7.36
C VAL A 201 -0.92 4.00 8.45
N ALA A 202 0.07 3.17 8.10
CA ALA A 202 0.90 2.46 9.08
C ALA A 202 1.64 3.43 10.01
N THR A 203 2.23 4.49 9.45
CA THR A 203 2.94 5.53 10.23
C THR A 203 1.97 6.29 11.13
N ALA A 204 0.79 6.66 10.64
CA ALA A 204 -0.24 7.34 11.43
C ALA A 204 -0.76 6.45 12.58
N ALA A 205 -0.75 5.13 12.40
CA ALA A 205 -1.11 4.13 13.42
C ALA A 205 0.04 3.80 14.39
N GLY A 206 1.21 4.44 14.24
CA GLY A 206 2.37 4.22 15.12
C GLY A 206 3.22 2.99 14.79
N TYR A 207 3.06 2.39 13.61
CA TYR A 207 3.91 1.30 13.15
C TYR A 207 5.26 1.81 12.66
N HIS A 208 6.27 0.96 12.70
CA HIS A 208 7.54 1.15 12.04
C HIS A 208 7.39 0.89 10.55
N ALA A 209 7.83 1.84 9.72
CA ALA A 209 7.93 1.70 8.27
C ALA A 209 9.28 2.25 7.80
N SER A 210 10.08 1.43 7.14
CA SER A 210 11.42 1.81 6.67
C SER A 210 11.82 1.01 5.44
N ARG A 211 12.96 1.37 4.87
CA ARG A 211 13.77 0.50 4.02
C ARG A 211 14.27 -0.71 4.83
N ILE A 212 14.68 -1.78 4.16
CA ILE A 212 15.24 -2.97 4.83
C ILE A 212 16.59 -2.73 5.53
N ASP A 213 17.28 -1.64 5.20
CA ASP A 213 18.48 -1.18 5.87
C ASP A 213 18.21 -0.21 7.05
N GLY A 214 16.93 0.05 7.33
CA GLY A 214 16.48 0.99 8.36
C GLY A 214 16.40 2.45 7.90
N ALA A 215 16.80 2.77 6.67
CA ALA A 215 16.67 4.13 6.13
C ALA A 215 15.20 4.52 5.93
N ALA A 216 14.93 5.83 5.93
CA ALA A 216 13.60 6.34 5.68
C ALA A 216 13.11 6.05 4.25
N LEU A 217 11.83 5.75 4.12
CA LEU A 217 11.16 5.68 2.82
C LEU A 217 10.97 7.09 2.26
N THR A 218 11.26 7.26 0.97
CA THR A 218 11.15 8.55 0.27
C THR A 218 10.23 8.42 -0.93
N TYR A 219 9.38 9.42 -1.13
CA TYR A 219 8.35 9.45 -2.16
C TYR A 219 8.47 10.69 -3.04
N ASN A 220 7.72 10.72 -4.13
CA ASN A 220 7.78 11.73 -5.18
C ASN A 220 9.19 11.84 -5.81
N ARG A 221 9.81 10.70 -6.06
CA ARG A 221 11.13 10.60 -6.70
C ARG A 221 11.01 10.67 -8.22
N GLU A 222 12.10 11.04 -8.90
CA GLU A 222 12.15 11.05 -10.37
C GLU A 222 11.84 9.67 -10.95
N ASN A 223 12.47 8.63 -10.39
CA ASN A 223 12.11 7.23 -10.68
C ASN A 223 11.23 6.72 -9.52
N PRO A 224 9.95 6.42 -9.78
CA PRO A 224 9.03 5.97 -8.74
C PRO A 224 9.26 4.52 -8.28
N LEU A 225 10.28 3.82 -8.80
CA LEU A 225 10.62 2.46 -8.36
C LEU A 225 11.05 2.46 -6.89
N MET A 226 10.41 1.62 -6.08
CA MET A 226 10.76 1.39 -4.69
C MET A 226 11.60 0.12 -4.58
N PRO A 227 12.77 0.17 -3.94
CA PRO A 227 13.67 -0.98 -3.90
C PRO A 227 13.24 -2.05 -2.89
N ASP A 228 12.67 -1.65 -1.76
CA ASP A 228 12.34 -2.54 -0.65
C ASP A 228 11.50 -1.83 0.41
N ILE A 229 10.91 -2.61 1.33
CA ILE A 229 10.09 -2.12 2.44
C ILE A 229 10.09 -3.10 3.62
N LEU A 230 10.05 -2.55 4.82
CA LEU A 230 9.74 -3.23 6.07
C LEU A 230 8.63 -2.46 6.79
N VAL A 231 7.51 -3.13 7.10
CA VAL A 231 6.46 -2.60 7.98
C VAL A 231 6.23 -3.60 9.09
N CYS A 232 6.29 -3.15 10.35
CA CYS A 232 6.07 -3.99 11.52
C CYS A 232 5.75 -3.15 12.77
N ARG A 233 5.39 -3.78 13.88
CA ARG A 233 5.30 -3.09 15.16
C ARG A 233 6.68 -2.58 15.61
N PRO A 234 6.79 -1.38 16.22
CA PRO A 234 8.07 -0.81 16.65
C PRO A 234 8.88 -1.73 17.56
N ALA A 235 8.20 -2.48 18.43
CA ALA A 235 8.85 -3.37 19.39
C ALA A 235 9.71 -4.48 18.77
N ILE A 236 9.42 -4.88 17.53
CA ILE A 236 10.16 -5.95 16.83
C ILE A 236 11.04 -5.43 15.68
N ALA A 237 11.03 -4.13 15.41
CA ALA A 237 11.78 -3.56 14.29
C ALA A 237 13.29 -3.82 14.40
N GLY A 238 13.87 -3.68 15.60
CA GLY A 238 15.29 -3.95 15.83
C GLY A 238 15.70 -5.40 15.55
N LEU A 239 14.88 -6.36 16.00
CA LEU A 239 15.08 -7.79 15.72
C LEU A 239 15.06 -8.07 14.21
N LEU A 240 14.10 -7.48 13.49
CA LEU A 240 13.94 -7.71 12.05
C LEU A 240 15.08 -7.09 11.25
N LEU A 241 15.47 -5.85 11.55
CA LEU A 241 16.59 -5.18 10.86
C LEU A 241 17.91 -5.95 11.07
N GLU A 242 18.15 -6.51 12.26
CA GLU A 242 19.32 -7.36 12.52
C GLU A 242 19.25 -8.65 11.69
N ALA A 243 18.12 -9.36 11.71
CA ALA A 243 17.93 -10.59 10.93
C ALA A 243 18.08 -10.36 9.42
N ILE A 244 17.56 -9.24 8.90
CA ILE A 244 17.70 -8.83 7.50
C ILE A 244 19.18 -8.58 7.17
N ARG A 245 19.89 -7.83 8.01
CA ARG A 245 21.31 -7.53 7.83
C ARG A 245 22.14 -8.81 7.74
N GLU A 246 21.91 -9.74 8.65
CA GLU A 246 22.62 -11.03 8.68
C GLU A 246 22.27 -11.91 7.46
N ALA A 247 20.99 -11.94 7.02
CA ALA A 247 20.59 -12.67 5.83
C ALA A 247 21.21 -12.10 4.54
N THR A 248 21.38 -10.77 4.47
CA THR A 248 21.98 -10.10 3.31
C THR A 248 23.49 -10.33 3.22
N HIS A 249 24.19 -10.47 4.34
CA HIS A 249 25.66 -10.72 4.36
C HIS A 249 26.04 -12.20 4.20
N ALA A 250 25.08 -13.10 4.24
CA ALA A 250 25.30 -14.55 4.07
C ALA A 250 25.29 -15.02 2.59
N ILE A 251 25.05 -14.08 1.67
CA ILE A 251 25.06 -14.28 0.21
C ILE A 251 26.36 -13.77 -0.38
#